data_eb4d8fa34453e0d79569821f5219ac9b
#
_entry.id   eb4d8fa34453e0d79569821f5219ac9b
#
_cell.length_a   1.000
_cell.length_b   1.000
_cell.length_c   1.000
_cell.angle_alpha   90.00
_cell.angle_beta   90.00
_cell.angle_gamma   90.00
#
_symmetry.space_group_name_H-M   'P 1'
#
loop_
_entity.id
_entity.type
_entity.pdbx_description
1 polymer ?
#
loop_
_entity_poly.entity_id
_entity_poly.type
_entity_poly.pdbx_seq_one_letter_code
_entity_poly.pdbx_strand_id
1 'polypeptide(L)'
;MSNRPRLWRWIVGTFAIFLAWQALGFLLTAGLARYFGYDLQLLFSVDDADLAKVRELPAWSTGATVLISFLPLFVATLIAYRYLLKRPIKQLFTSHDKYSWRKTWIGFAALSVISLVMGLGDFIINYDDYSWSWNASAFLPYLIICLTLLPIQTTAEELFFRGWLQQWLDNGKKKQWTVSLANGFLFALPHMANPEVAGNELLLPVISYGSTGFMLAWVTYRDKSLELAIGAHFANNFLTGLLVSTQDSALPSVSLYTTPEVPWGTAAIFSVVMIPIFIWLTKKWNDKVTS
;
A
#
# COMPACT_ATOMS: atom_id res chain seq x y z
N MET A 1 -30.76 7.43 -16.49
CA MET A 1 -30.78 6.46 -15.36
C MET A 1 -29.41 5.82 -15.28
N SER A 2 -28.62 6.06 -14.24
CA SER A 2 -27.30 5.47 -14.12
C SER A 2 -27.48 3.96 -13.91
N ASN A 3 -26.96 3.16 -14.85
CA ASN A 3 -27.01 1.69 -14.79
C ASN A 3 -26.01 1.22 -13.71
N ARG A 4 -26.41 1.36 -12.43
CA ARG A 4 -25.58 0.91 -11.31
C ARG A 4 -25.53 -0.61 -11.31
N PRO A 5 -24.33 -1.19 -11.13
CA PRO A 5 -24.22 -2.64 -11.01
C PRO A 5 -25.07 -3.14 -9.84
N ARG A 6 -25.72 -4.29 -10.00
CA ARG A 6 -26.48 -4.93 -8.93
C ARG A 6 -25.56 -5.27 -7.75
N LEU A 7 -26.08 -5.16 -6.51
CA LEU A 7 -25.31 -5.39 -5.28
C LEU A 7 -24.54 -6.72 -5.28
N TRP A 8 -25.19 -7.81 -5.73
CA TRP A 8 -24.55 -9.12 -5.76
C TRP A 8 -23.26 -9.17 -6.59
N ARG A 9 -23.14 -8.35 -7.64
CA ARG A 9 -21.92 -8.30 -8.47
C ARG A 9 -20.73 -7.73 -7.70
N TRP A 10 -20.98 -6.75 -6.82
CA TRP A 10 -19.95 -6.21 -5.95
C TRP A 10 -19.51 -7.26 -4.92
N ILE A 11 -20.47 -7.95 -4.29
CA ILE A 11 -20.21 -8.98 -3.28
C ILE A 11 -19.42 -10.13 -3.91
N VAL A 12 -19.98 -10.77 -4.96
CA VAL A 12 -19.32 -11.89 -5.65
C VAL A 12 -17.96 -11.48 -6.21
N GLY A 13 -17.85 -10.26 -6.77
CA GLY A 13 -16.58 -9.75 -7.28
C GLY A 13 -15.54 -9.56 -6.20
N THR A 14 -15.91 -9.04 -5.02
CA THR A 14 -15.00 -8.89 -3.88
C THR A 14 -14.45 -10.24 -3.44
N PHE A 15 -15.32 -11.24 -3.27
CA PHE A 15 -14.89 -12.60 -2.91
C PHE A 15 -14.02 -13.24 -4.00
N ALA A 16 -14.39 -13.10 -5.27
CA ALA A 16 -13.63 -13.66 -6.39
C ALA A 16 -12.23 -13.02 -6.50
N ILE A 17 -12.14 -11.69 -6.35
CA ILE A 17 -10.86 -10.97 -6.36
C ILE A 17 -9.98 -11.43 -5.20
N PHE A 18 -10.56 -11.49 -3.98
CA PHE A 18 -9.83 -11.93 -2.78
C PHE A 18 -9.34 -13.37 -2.91
N LEU A 19 -10.21 -14.28 -3.36
CA LEU A 19 -9.85 -15.69 -3.57
C LEU A 19 -8.76 -15.84 -4.64
N ALA A 20 -8.86 -15.11 -5.75
CA ALA A 20 -7.84 -15.12 -6.79
C ALA A 20 -6.50 -14.58 -6.26
N TRP A 21 -6.53 -13.51 -5.47
CA TRP A 21 -5.32 -12.98 -4.83
C TRP A 21 -4.69 -14.03 -3.91
N GLN A 22 -5.45 -14.61 -3.00
CA GLN A 22 -4.91 -15.58 -2.04
C GLN A 22 -4.41 -16.85 -2.76
N ALA A 23 -5.22 -17.47 -3.63
CA ALA A 23 -4.87 -18.74 -4.27
C ALA A 23 -3.75 -18.58 -5.30
N LEU A 24 -3.89 -17.65 -6.25
CA LEU A 24 -2.87 -17.46 -7.28
C LEU A 24 -1.64 -16.69 -6.76
N GLY A 25 -1.83 -15.79 -5.79
CA GLY A 25 -0.73 -15.12 -5.10
C GLY A 25 0.13 -16.12 -4.35
N PHE A 26 -0.48 -17.05 -3.61
CA PHE A 26 0.22 -18.16 -2.96
C PHE A 26 1.01 -19.01 -3.95
N LEU A 27 0.41 -19.37 -5.10
CA LEU A 27 1.10 -20.19 -6.11
C LEU A 27 2.30 -19.44 -6.73
N LEU A 28 2.19 -18.15 -6.97
CA LEU A 28 3.31 -17.32 -7.47
C LEU A 28 4.41 -17.20 -6.42
N THR A 29 4.04 -16.91 -5.17
CA THR A 29 4.98 -16.88 -4.04
C THR A 29 5.70 -18.19 -3.89
N ALA A 30 4.95 -19.32 -3.92
CA ALA A 30 5.48 -20.68 -3.84
C ALA A 30 6.48 -21.00 -4.97
N GLY A 31 6.09 -20.66 -6.20
CA GLY A 31 6.93 -20.87 -7.38
C GLY A 31 8.23 -20.08 -7.31
N LEU A 32 8.17 -18.81 -6.88
CA LEU A 32 9.34 -17.95 -6.80
C LEU A 32 10.26 -18.34 -5.62
N ALA A 33 9.66 -18.66 -4.45
CA ALA A 33 10.41 -19.18 -3.31
C ALA A 33 11.19 -20.46 -3.67
N ARG A 34 10.53 -21.39 -4.37
CA ARG A 34 11.20 -22.61 -4.86
C ARG A 34 12.32 -22.29 -5.88
N TYR A 35 12.11 -21.31 -6.76
CA TYR A 35 13.13 -20.88 -7.71
C TYR A 35 14.37 -20.33 -7.00
N PHE A 36 14.19 -19.57 -5.92
CA PHE A 36 15.27 -19.07 -5.08
C PHE A 36 15.83 -20.09 -4.09
N GLY A 37 15.26 -21.30 -4.03
CA GLY A 37 15.71 -22.37 -3.13
C GLY A 37 15.21 -22.25 -1.70
N TYR A 38 14.13 -21.50 -1.45
CA TYR A 38 13.56 -21.34 -0.12
C TYR A 38 12.58 -22.45 0.22
N ASP A 39 12.58 -22.87 1.48
CA ASP A 39 11.51 -23.69 2.02
C ASP A 39 10.25 -22.82 2.21
N LEU A 40 9.15 -23.25 1.58
CA LEU A 40 7.87 -22.58 1.69
C LEU A 40 7.36 -22.47 3.12
N GLN A 41 7.63 -23.45 3.96
CA GLN A 41 7.21 -23.43 5.35
C GLN A 41 7.81 -22.24 6.10
N LEU A 42 9.06 -21.87 5.78
CA LEU A 42 9.73 -20.74 6.39
C LEU A 42 9.00 -19.41 6.12
N LEU A 43 8.47 -19.21 4.90
CA LEU A 43 7.81 -17.97 4.52
C LEU A 43 6.44 -17.73 5.18
N PHE A 44 5.85 -18.80 5.76
CA PHE A 44 4.55 -18.76 6.41
C PHE A 44 4.63 -19.15 7.90
N SER A 45 5.83 -19.39 8.40
CA SER A 45 6.06 -19.69 9.81
C SER A 45 5.94 -18.42 10.64
N VAL A 46 5.37 -18.57 11.83
CA VAL A 46 5.37 -17.55 12.90
C VAL A 46 6.33 -17.94 14.02
N ASP A 47 7.11 -19.01 13.84
CA ASP A 47 8.11 -19.46 14.79
C ASP A 47 9.38 -18.61 14.69
N ASP A 48 9.90 -18.14 15.83
CA ASP A 48 11.07 -17.25 15.87
C ASP A 48 12.31 -17.83 15.22
N ALA A 49 12.51 -19.16 15.33
CA ALA A 49 13.66 -19.84 14.73
C ALA A 49 13.57 -19.86 13.20
N ASP A 50 12.36 -19.96 12.65
CA ASP A 50 12.13 -19.93 11.22
C ASP A 50 12.19 -18.48 10.70
N LEU A 51 11.65 -17.52 11.44
CA LEU A 51 11.78 -16.09 11.13
C LEU A 51 13.27 -15.67 11.09
N ALA A 52 14.08 -16.19 12.02
CA ALA A 52 15.53 -15.96 12.00
C ALA A 52 16.18 -16.46 10.69
N LYS A 53 15.79 -17.64 10.21
CA LYS A 53 16.27 -18.16 8.91
C LYS A 53 15.80 -17.31 7.73
N VAL A 54 14.55 -16.81 7.76
CA VAL A 54 14.04 -15.91 6.72
C VAL A 54 14.85 -14.61 6.67
N ARG A 55 15.26 -14.10 7.83
CA ARG A 55 16.11 -12.89 7.92
C ARG A 55 17.52 -13.08 7.31
N GLU A 56 18.02 -14.31 7.25
CA GLU A 56 19.29 -14.64 6.59
C GLU A 56 19.18 -14.67 5.06
N LEU A 57 17.96 -14.76 4.52
CA LEU A 57 17.74 -14.75 3.08
C LEU A 57 17.97 -13.36 2.48
N PRO A 58 18.42 -13.27 1.22
CA PRO A 58 18.55 -11.94 0.58
C PRO A 58 17.21 -11.21 0.53
N ALA A 59 17.09 -10.07 1.23
CA ALA A 59 15.84 -9.32 1.33
C ALA A 59 15.26 -8.89 -0.03
N TRP A 60 16.09 -8.70 -1.07
CA TRP A 60 15.61 -8.41 -2.42
C TRP A 60 14.81 -9.58 -3.01
N SER A 61 15.19 -10.83 -2.73
CA SER A 61 14.48 -12.00 -3.24
C SER A 61 13.23 -12.32 -2.44
N THR A 62 13.26 -12.16 -1.11
CA THR A 62 12.06 -12.26 -0.27
C THR A 62 11.08 -11.14 -0.59
N GLY A 63 11.55 -9.90 -0.77
CA GLY A 63 10.75 -8.77 -1.24
C GLY A 63 10.10 -9.02 -2.60
N ALA A 64 10.84 -9.56 -3.58
CA ALA A 64 10.28 -9.95 -4.88
C ALA A 64 9.19 -11.01 -4.74
N THR A 65 9.41 -12.01 -3.88
CA THR A 65 8.49 -13.11 -3.62
C THR A 65 7.18 -12.62 -3.00
N VAL A 66 7.23 -11.67 -2.08
CA VAL A 66 6.04 -11.04 -1.49
C VAL A 66 5.32 -10.16 -2.52
N LEU A 67 6.05 -9.29 -3.21
CA LEU A 67 5.45 -8.32 -4.14
C LEU A 67 4.78 -8.98 -5.35
N ILE A 68 5.29 -10.10 -5.86
CA ILE A 68 4.68 -10.81 -7.00
C ILE A 68 3.28 -11.34 -6.66
N SER A 69 3.00 -11.60 -5.38
CA SER A 69 1.68 -12.08 -4.93
C SER A 69 0.54 -11.09 -5.21
N PHE A 70 0.85 -9.82 -5.42
CA PHE A 70 -0.13 -8.79 -5.73
C PHE A 70 -0.53 -8.71 -7.21
N LEU A 71 0.20 -9.39 -8.11
CA LEU A 71 -0.16 -9.45 -9.53
C LEU A 71 -1.55 -10.05 -9.76
N PRO A 72 -1.95 -11.15 -9.10
CA PRO A 72 -3.33 -11.66 -9.19
C PRO A 72 -4.38 -10.68 -8.66
N LEU A 73 -4.10 -9.93 -7.58
CA LEU A 73 -5.01 -8.89 -7.08
C LEU A 73 -5.25 -7.81 -8.16
N PHE A 74 -4.17 -7.35 -8.79
CA PHE A 74 -4.21 -6.39 -9.89
C PHE A 74 -5.08 -6.90 -11.04
N VAL A 75 -4.76 -8.07 -11.58
CA VAL A 75 -5.41 -8.66 -12.75
C VAL A 75 -6.87 -9.01 -12.45
N ALA A 76 -7.15 -9.67 -11.31
CA ALA A 76 -8.50 -10.07 -10.93
C ALA A 76 -9.42 -8.85 -10.75
N THR A 77 -8.90 -7.74 -10.17
CA THR A 77 -9.68 -6.50 -10.04
C THR A 77 -10.05 -5.92 -11.40
N LEU A 78 -9.12 -5.90 -12.37
CA LEU A 78 -9.40 -5.44 -13.73
C LEU A 78 -10.45 -6.33 -14.42
N ILE A 79 -10.30 -7.66 -14.32
CA ILE A 79 -11.21 -8.65 -14.92
C ILE A 79 -12.60 -8.51 -14.30
N ALA A 80 -12.72 -8.48 -12.98
CA ALA A 80 -14.01 -8.34 -12.30
C ALA A 80 -14.69 -7.02 -12.66
N TYR A 81 -13.94 -5.92 -12.71
CA TYR A 81 -14.50 -4.61 -13.10
C TYR A 81 -15.00 -4.61 -14.54
N ARG A 82 -14.22 -5.17 -15.46
CA ARG A 82 -14.57 -5.19 -16.90
C ARG A 82 -15.73 -6.13 -17.21
N TYR A 83 -15.70 -7.34 -16.66
CA TYR A 83 -16.64 -8.39 -17.09
C TYR A 83 -17.82 -8.58 -16.12
N LEU A 84 -17.59 -8.49 -14.80
CA LEU A 84 -18.67 -8.68 -13.83
C LEU A 84 -19.48 -7.38 -13.64
N LEU A 85 -18.83 -6.22 -13.49
CA LEU A 85 -19.53 -4.94 -13.45
C LEU A 85 -19.91 -4.39 -14.81
N LYS A 86 -19.30 -4.90 -15.89
CA LYS A 86 -19.51 -4.46 -17.29
C LYS A 86 -19.20 -2.98 -17.48
N ARG A 87 -18.11 -2.50 -16.83
CA ARG A 87 -17.65 -1.11 -16.91
C ARG A 87 -16.31 -1.00 -17.65
N PRO A 88 -16.04 0.12 -18.34
CA PRO A 88 -14.73 0.37 -18.93
C PRO A 88 -13.64 0.42 -17.86
N ILE A 89 -12.51 -0.24 -18.09
CA ILE A 89 -11.37 -0.28 -17.15
C ILE A 89 -10.90 1.13 -16.75
N LYS A 90 -10.94 2.09 -17.68
CA LYS A 90 -10.60 3.48 -17.40
C LYS A 90 -11.33 4.04 -16.18
N GLN A 91 -12.61 3.70 -16.00
CA GLN A 91 -13.43 4.19 -14.88
C GLN A 91 -13.01 3.61 -13.53
N LEU A 92 -12.18 2.57 -13.51
CA LEU A 92 -11.57 2.07 -12.28
C LEU A 92 -10.47 3.02 -11.79
N PHE A 93 -9.74 3.65 -12.71
CA PHE A 93 -8.65 4.57 -12.40
C PHE A 93 -9.09 6.02 -12.27
N THR A 94 -9.95 6.48 -13.19
CA THR A 94 -10.33 7.90 -13.25
C THR A 94 -11.69 8.09 -13.91
N SER A 95 -12.45 9.09 -13.44
CA SER A 95 -13.67 9.55 -14.11
C SER A 95 -13.39 10.67 -15.14
N HIS A 96 -12.15 11.14 -15.23
CA HIS A 96 -11.73 12.13 -16.23
C HIS A 96 -11.49 11.47 -17.60
N ASP A 97 -11.35 12.28 -18.65
CA ASP A 97 -11.15 11.78 -20.02
C ASP A 97 -9.84 11.00 -20.17
N LYS A 98 -8.79 11.42 -19.49
CA LYS A 98 -7.47 10.80 -19.53
C LYS A 98 -6.89 10.64 -18.13
N TYR A 99 -6.06 9.60 -17.93
CA TYR A 99 -5.22 9.45 -16.75
C TYR A 99 -4.15 10.54 -16.72
N SER A 100 -3.93 11.12 -15.56
CA SER A 100 -2.97 12.21 -15.38
C SER A 100 -1.73 11.74 -14.60
N TRP A 101 -0.68 11.36 -15.32
CA TRP A 101 0.62 11.05 -14.70
C TRP A 101 1.15 12.17 -13.83
N ARG A 102 0.83 13.42 -14.19
CA ARG A 102 1.19 14.58 -13.38
C ARG A 102 0.60 14.51 -11.97
N LYS A 103 -0.67 14.11 -11.82
CA LYS A 103 -1.28 13.92 -10.50
C LYS A 103 -0.61 12.80 -9.73
N THR A 104 -0.22 11.72 -10.39
CA THR A 104 0.54 10.63 -9.76
C THR A 104 1.86 11.16 -9.19
N TRP A 105 2.61 11.95 -9.96
CA TRP A 105 3.85 12.57 -9.47
C TRP A 105 3.62 13.63 -8.39
N ILE A 106 2.52 14.37 -8.41
CA ILE A 106 2.13 15.28 -7.31
C ILE A 106 1.87 14.47 -6.03
N GLY A 107 1.14 13.37 -6.12
CA GLY A 107 0.88 12.49 -4.97
C GLY A 107 2.18 11.92 -4.40
N PHE A 108 3.05 11.41 -5.28
CA PHE A 108 4.38 10.92 -4.90
C PHE A 108 5.22 11.99 -4.21
N ALA A 109 5.39 13.15 -4.83
CA ALA A 109 6.23 14.22 -4.30
C ALA A 109 5.68 14.80 -3.00
N ALA A 110 4.36 15.00 -2.91
CA ALA A 110 3.74 15.54 -1.70
C ALA A 110 3.95 14.63 -0.50
N LEU A 111 3.71 13.32 -0.67
CA LEU A 111 3.94 12.38 0.42
C LEU A 111 5.43 12.23 0.73
N SER A 112 6.29 12.18 -0.29
CA SER A 112 7.74 12.12 -0.07
C SER A 112 8.25 13.28 0.76
N VAL A 113 7.84 14.51 0.46
CA VAL A 113 8.25 15.69 1.25
C VAL A 113 7.78 15.59 2.70
N ILE A 114 6.51 15.20 2.92
CA ILE A 114 5.95 15.04 4.27
C ILE A 114 6.73 13.96 5.03
N SER A 115 6.90 12.78 4.43
CA SER A 115 7.58 11.64 5.08
C SER A 115 9.05 11.95 5.38
N LEU A 116 9.76 12.63 4.47
CA LEU A 116 11.14 13.02 4.70
C LEU A 116 11.28 14.05 5.83
N VAL A 117 10.40 15.05 5.88
CA VAL A 117 10.43 16.05 6.96
C VAL A 117 10.09 15.43 8.31
N MET A 118 9.03 14.61 8.37
CA MET A 118 8.61 13.95 9.61
C MET A 118 9.62 12.87 10.03
N GLY A 119 10.11 12.07 9.10
CA GLY A 119 11.11 11.04 9.35
C GLY A 119 12.47 11.61 9.78
N LEU A 120 12.89 12.76 9.22
CA LEU A 120 14.08 13.44 9.67
C LEU A 120 13.91 13.98 11.11
N GLY A 121 12.73 14.48 11.44
CA GLY A 121 12.42 14.91 12.82
C GLY A 121 12.50 13.75 13.80
N ASP A 122 11.90 12.61 13.46
CA ASP A 122 11.95 11.39 14.26
C ASP A 122 13.40 10.85 14.39
N PHE A 123 14.15 10.81 13.29
CA PHE A 123 15.55 10.40 13.29
C PHE A 123 16.43 11.26 14.22
N ILE A 124 16.21 12.57 14.25
CA ILE A 124 16.98 13.46 15.16
C ILE A 124 16.62 13.24 16.62
N ILE A 125 15.33 13.01 16.91
CA ILE A 125 14.85 12.86 18.29
C ILE A 125 15.20 11.48 18.86
N ASN A 126 15.08 10.44 18.04
CA ASN A 126 15.21 9.03 18.44
C ASN A 126 16.43 8.36 17.77
N TYR A 127 17.53 9.11 17.62
CA TYR A 127 18.72 8.64 16.87
C TYR A 127 19.25 7.29 17.35
N ASP A 128 19.20 7.03 18.65
CA ASP A 128 19.72 5.80 19.26
C ASP A 128 18.92 4.52 18.86
N ASP A 129 17.69 4.69 18.37
CA ASP A 129 16.86 3.58 17.90
C ASP A 129 17.22 3.15 16.45
N TYR A 130 18.03 3.95 15.75
CA TYR A 130 18.37 3.73 14.36
C TYR A 130 19.72 3.03 14.20
N SER A 131 19.72 1.87 13.59
CA SER A 131 20.92 1.12 13.26
C SER A 131 21.25 1.22 11.76
N TRP A 132 22.48 1.60 11.43
CA TRP A 132 22.94 1.64 10.04
C TRP A 132 22.98 0.21 9.46
N SER A 133 22.24 -0.02 8.36
CA SER A 133 22.06 -1.35 7.76
C SER A 133 22.44 -1.41 6.26
N TRP A 134 23.15 -0.39 5.77
CA TRP A 134 23.52 -0.31 4.36
C TRP A 134 24.30 -1.54 3.87
N ASN A 135 23.76 -2.15 2.80
CA ASN A 135 24.44 -3.23 2.08
C ASN A 135 24.40 -2.95 0.57
N ALA A 136 25.49 -2.46 0.01
CA ALA A 136 25.57 -2.04 -1.39
C ALA A 136 25.25 -3.16 -2.38
N SER A 137 25.63 -4.41 -2.10
CA SER A 137 25.41 -5.55 -2.98
C SER A 137 23.93 -6.00 -3.02
N ALA A 138 23.22 -5.80 -1.94
CA ALA A 138 21.79 -6.11 -1.84
C ALA A 138 20.88 -4.94 -2.26
N PHE A 139 21.35 -3.70 -2.10
CA PHE A 139 20.55 -2.50 -2.35
C PHE A 139 20.16 -2.33 -3.82
N LEU A 140 21.11 -2.51 -4.74
CA LEU A 140 20.83 -2.33 -6.18
C LEU A 140 19.78 -3.34 -6.71
N PRO A 141 19.89 -4.66 -6.45
CA PRO A 141 18.83 -5.60 -6.77
C PRO A 141 17.49 -5.22 -6.13
N TYR A 142 17.48 -4.79 -4.86
CA TYR A 142 16.26 -4.39 -4.18
C TYR A 142 15.65 -3.11 -4.79
N LEU A 143 16.47 -2.13 -5.15
CA LEU A 143 16.00 -0.92 -5.85
C LEU A 143 15.30 -1.28 -7.18
N ILE A 144 15.84 -2.23 -7.94
CA ILE A 144 15.20 -2.72 -9.18
C ILE A 144 13.83 -3.34 -8.86
N ILE A 145 13.72 -4.15 -7.81
CA ILE A 145 12.44 -4.71 -7.34
C ILE A 145 11.46 -3.60 -6.96
N CYS A 146 11.92 -2.60 -6.20
CA CYS A 146 11.08 -1.45 -5.82
C CYS A 146 10.60 -0.64 -7.05
N LEU A 147 11.42 -0.50 -8.07
CA LEU A 147 11.02 0.25 -9.28
C LEU A 147 10.13 -0.56 -10.23
N THR A 148 10.11 -1.88 -10.13
CA THR A 148 9.37 -2.76 -11.06
C THR A 148 8.11 -3.37 -10.42
N LEU A 149 8.23 -4.01 -9.28
CA LEU A 149 7.11 -4.73 -8.64
C LEU A 149 6.32 -3.87 -7.66
N LEU A 150 6.96 -2.96 -6.95
CA LEU A 150 6.26 -2.13 -5.96
C LEU A 150 5.18 -1.21 -6.58
N PRO A 151 5.38 -0.59 -7.78
CA PRO A 151 4.29 0.11 -8.46
C PRO A 151 3.08 -0.77 -8.79
N ILE A 152 3.32 -2.07 -9.10
CA ILE A 152 2.25 -3.04 -9.36
C ILE A 152 1.49 -3.32 -8.06
N GLN A 153 2.21 -3.59 -6.97
CA GLN A 153 1.64 -3.85 -5.65
C GLN A 153 0.77 -2.69 -5.18
N THR A 154 1.33 -1.48 -5.11
CA THR A 154 0.61 -0.29 -4.65
C THR A 154 -0.58 0.05 -5.54
N THR A 155 -0.43 -0.08 -6.87
CA THR A 155 -1.56 0.12 -7.78
C THR A 155 -2.63 -0.95 -7.60
N ALA A 156 -2.26 -2.22 -7.39
CA ALA A 156 -3.22 -3.30 -7.14
C ALA A 156 -4.10 -3.01 -5.92
N GLU A 157 -3.50 -2.55 -4.84
CA GLU A 157 -4.23 -2.16 -3.64
C GLU A 157 -5.11 -0.92 -3.88
N GLU A 158 -4.62 0.10 -4.55
CA GLU A 158 -5.44 1.27 -4.88
C GLU A 158 -6.63 0.91 -5.79
N LEU A 159 -6.43 0.03 -6.77
CA LEU A 159 -7.52 -0.47 -7.62
C LEU A 159 -8.57 -1.23 -6.80
N PHE A 160 -8.14 -2.05 -5.86
CA PHE A 160 -9.07 -2.82 -5.02
C PHE A 160 -9.77 -1.93 -3.99
N PHE A 161 -9.01 -1.18 -3.18
CA PHE A 161 -9.62 -0.40 -2.09
C PHE A 161 -10.34 0.84 -2.60
N ARG A 162 -9.73 1.64 -3.49
CA ARG A 162 -10.28 2.94 -3.93
C ARG A 162 -11.03 2.82 -5.26
N GLY A 163 -10.55 1.97 -6.16
CA GLY A 163 -11.23 1.72 -7.43
C GLY A 163 -12.48 0.84 -7.28
N TRP A 164 -12.38 -0.27 -6.55
CA TRP A 164 -13.48 -1.23 -6.38
C TRP A 164 -14.32 -0.94 -5.14
N LEU A 165 -13.77 -1.11 -3.93
CA LEU A 165 -14.53 -1.01 -2.69
C LEU A 165 -15.09 0.38 -2.44
N GLN A 166 -14.35 1.45 -2.68
CA GLN A 166 -14.83 2.81 -2.48
C GLN A 166 -15.98 3.15 -3.45
N GLN A 167 -15.91 2.72 -4.73
CA GLN A 167 -17.02 2.90 -5.66
C GLN A 167 -18.26 2.10 -5.25
N TRP A 168 -18.08 0.94 -4.62
CA TRP A 168 -19.19 0.19 -4.03
C TRP A 168 -19.78 0.92 -2.82
N LEU A 169 -18.96 1.41 -1.91
CA LEU A 169 -19.37 2.18 -0.73
C LEU A 169 -20.06 3.49 -1.12
N ASP A 170 -19.56 4.19 -2.15
CA ASP A 170 -20.14 5.43 -2.65
C ASP A 170 -21.35 5.13 -3.54
N ASN A 171 -22.55 5.17 -2.95
CA ASN A 171 -23.78 5.06 -3.70
C ASN A 171 -24.27 6.42 -4.30
N GLY A 172 -23.40 7.44 -4.32
CA GLY A 172 -23.68 8.79 -4.81
C GLY A 172 -24.59 9.61 -3.90
N LYS A 173 -24.87 9.12 -2.69
CA LYS A 173 -25.66 9.81 -1.65
C LYS A 173 -24.90 9.99 -0.35
N LYS A 174 -23.77 9.31 -0.19
CA LYS A 174 -22.98 9.35 1.05
C LYS A 174 -22.04 10.54 1.05
N LYS A 175 -21.78 11.07 2.26
CA LYS A 175 -20.81 12.14 2.45
C LYS A 175 -19.39 11.60 2.26
N GLN A 176 -18.51 12.41 1.71
CA GLN A 176 -17.09 12.08 1.47
C GLN A 176 -16.42 11.48 2.71
N TRP A 177 -16.58 12.11 3.88
CA TRP A 177 -15.94 11.64 5.10
C TRP A 177 -16.41 10.24 5.52
N THR A 178 -17.70 9.91 5.34
CA THR A 178 -18.25 8.58 5.68
C THR A 178 -17.66 7.49 4.78
N VAL A 179 -17.58 7.76 3.47
CA VAL A 179 -17.00 6.82 2.51
C VAL A 179 -15.51 6.64 2.78
N SER A 180 -14.79 7.74 3.03
CA SER A 180 -13.35 7.69 3.29
C SER A 180 -13.02 7.00 4.61
N LEU A 181 -13.81 7.22 5.67
CA LEU A 181 -13.63 6.55 6.95
C LEU A 181 -13.86 5.03 6.83
N ALA A 182 -14.97 4.64 6.19
CA ALA A 182 -15.25 3.22 5.97
C ALA A 182 -14.16 2.55 5.11
N ASN A 183 -13.66 3.23 4.08
CA ASN A 183 -12.59 2.71 3.25
C ASN A 183 -11.26 2.62 4.00
N GLY A 184 -10.93 3.63 4.83
CA GLY A 184 -9.74 3.60 5.68
C GLY A 184 -9.76 2.43 6.66
N PHE A 185 -10.91 2.16 7.28
CA PHE A 185 -11.07 1.00 8.15
C PHE A 185 -10.90 -0.32 7.39
N LEU A 186 -11.52 -0.47 6.22
CA LEU A 186 -11.35 -1.65 5.38
C LEU A 186 -9.91 -1.84 4.91
N PHE A 187 -9.17 -0.76 4.71
CA PHE A 187 -7.74 -0.81 4.38
C PHE A 187 -6.90 -1.30 5.57
N ALA A 188 -7.22 -0.87 6.78
CA ALA A 188 -6.50 -1.30 7.98
C ALA A 188 -6.66 -2.81 8.26
N LEU A 189 -7.84 -3.39 7.99
CA LEU A 189 -8.16 -4.77 8.40
C LEU A 189 -7.12 -5.82 7.95
N PRO A 190 -6.73 -5.94 6.67
CA PRO A 190 -5.74 -6.94 6.26
C PRO A 190 -4.35 -6.67 6.85
N HIS A 191 -4.02 -5.42 7.14
CA HIS A 191 -2.73 -5.06 7.73
C HIS A 191 -2.60 -5.50 9.20
N MET A 192 -3.71 -5.81 9.88
CA MET A 192 -3.66 -6.36 11.24
C MET A 192 -3.07 -7.79 11.29
N ALA A 193 -2.92 -8.43 10.16
CA ALA A 193 -2.24 -9.72 10.04
C ALA A 193 -0.75 -9.58 9.66
N ASN A 194 -0.23 -8.38 9.54
CA ASN A 194 1.18 -8.16 9.20
C ASN A 194 2.10 -8.56 10.36
N PRO A 195 3.30 -9.07 10.06
CA PRO A 195 4.26 -9.48 11.09
C PRO A 195 4.61 -8.37 12.08
N GLU A 196 4.80 -7.13 11.61
CA GLU A 196 5.12 -5.99 12.46
C GLU A 196 4.00 -5.60 13.44
N VAL A 197 2.79 -6.11 13.24
CA VAL A 197 1.65 -5.90 14.15
C VAL A 197 1.54 -7.02 15.18
N ALA A 198 2.13 -8.18 14.90
CA ALA A 198 2.06 -9.35 15.80
C ALA A 198 2.57 -9.02 17.21
N GLY A 199 1.82 -9.44 18.22
CA GLY A 199 2.17 -9.18 19.63
C GLY A 199 1.87 -7.77 20.13
N ASN A 200 1.43 -6.83 19.27
CA ASN A 200 1.09 -5.48 19.64
C ASN A 200 -0.41 -5.28 19.92
N GLU A 201 -0.73 -4.24 20.70
CA GLU A 201 -2.11 -3.78 20.82
C GLU A 201 -2.60 -3.21 19.48
N LEU A 202 -3.78 -3.66 19.01
CA LEU A 202 -4.27 -3.33 17.67
C LEU A 202 -4.70 -1.87 17.47
N LEU A 203 -4.94 -1.11 18.56
CA LEU A 203 -5.51 0.23 18.45
C LEU A 203 -4.62 1.18 17.63
N LEU A 204 -3.33 1.28 17.97
CA LEU A 204 -2.40 2.18 17.29
C LEU A 204 -2.10 1.75 15.85
N PRO A 205 -1.85 0.47 15.54
CA PRO A 205 -1.79 -0.02 14.16
C PRO A 205 -3.04 0.29 13.35
N VAL A 206 -4.25 0.08 13.91
CA VAL A 206 -5.52 0.41 13.24
C VAL A 206 -5.61 1.91 12.95
N ILE A 207 -5.21 2.77 13.89
CA ILE A 207 -5.17 4.23 13.68
C ILE A 207 -4.18 4.57 12.56
N SER A 208 -2.99 4.01 12.58
CA SER A 208 -1.93 4.29 11.60
C SER A 208 -2.35 3.90 10.18
N TYR A 209 -2.68 2.62 9.95
CA TYR A 209 -3.13 2.15 8.64
C TYR A 209 -4.46 2.76 8.21
N GLY A 210 -5.40 2.91 9.16
CA GLY A 210 -6.72 3.48 8.90
C GLY A 210 -6.67 4.95 8.49
N SER A 211 -5.79 5.74 9.13
CA SER A 211 -5.57 7.15 8.79
C SER A 211 -4.94 7.31 7.41
N THR A 212 -3.94 6.50 7.10
CA THR A 212 -3.36 6.45 5.74
C THR A 212 -4.43 6.05 4.72
N GLY A 213 -5.19 5.00 5.00
CA GLY A 213 -6.30 4.54 4.18
C GLY A 213 -7.38 5.60 3.97
N PHE A 214 -7.74 6.33 5.04
CA PHE A 214 -8.67 7.46 4.97
C PHE A 214 -8.15 8.58 4.07
N MET A 215 -6.89 8.97 4.23
CA MET A 215 -6.26 10.04 3.45
C MET A 215 -6.31 9.74 1.95
N LEU A 216 -5.90 8.53 1.55
CA LEU A 216 -5.91 8.09 0.16
C LEU A 216 -7.34 8.02 -0.41
N ALA A 217 -8.29 7.52 0.39
CA ALA A 217 -9.71 7.50 0.02
C ALA A 217 -10.30 8.89 -0.12
N TRP A 218 -9.91 9.83 0.76
CA TRP A 218 -10.37 11.21 0.72
C TRP A 218 -9.95 11.92 -0.56
N VAL A 219 -8.68 11.84 -0.95
CA VAL A 219 -8.20 12.49 -2.18
C VAL A 219 -8.77 11.83 -3.42
N THR A 220 -8.96 10.50 -3.41
CA THR A 220 -9.64 9.78 -4.50
C THR A 220 -11.08 10.24 -4.66
N TYR A 221 -11.83 10.40 -3.56
CA TYR A 221 -13.21 10.88 -3.62
C TYR A 221 -13.29 12.31 -4.13
N ARG A 222 -12.42 13.20 -3.62
CA ARG A 222 -12.35 14.61 -4.02
C ARG A 222 -12.04 14.77 -5.51
N ASP A 223 -11.01 14.05 -5.97
CA ASP A 223 -10.48 14.21 -7.34
C ASP A 223 -11.16 13.28 -8.34
N LYS A 224 -12.02 12.36 -7.87
CA LYS A 224 -12.67 11.31 -8.69
C LYS A 224 -11.69 10.51 -9.55
N SER A 225 -10.51 10.28 -9.01
CA SER A 225 -9.41 9.55 -9.67
C SER A 225 -8.43 8.98 -8.65
N LEU A 226 -7.72 7.91 -9.04
CA LEU A 226 -6.73 7.22 -8.19
C LEU A 226 -5.32 7.83 -8.27
N GLU A 227 -5.08 8.74 -9.19
CA GLU A 227 -3.73 9.17 -9.57
C GLU A 227 -2.92 9.70 -8.38
N LEU A 228 -3.50 10.59 -7.55
CA LEU A 228 -2.85 11.08 -6.33
C LEU A 228 -2.59 9.96 -5.32
N ALA A 229 -3.57 9.06 -5.15
CA ALA A 229 -3.47 7.97 -4.20
C ALA A 229 -2.39 6.95 -4.62
N ILE A 230 -2.35 6.57 -5.91
CA ILE A 230 -1.32 5.68 -6.46
C ILE A 230 0.08 6.26 -6.24
N GLY A 231 0.28 7.54 -6.54
CA GLY A 231 1.57 8.20 -6.35
C GLY A 231 1.99 8.27 -4.87
N ALA A 232 1.05 8.63 -3.99
CA ALA A 232 1.30 8.71 -2.57
C ALA A 232 1.59 7.33 -1.96
N HIS A 233 0.79 6.31 -2.29
CA HIS A 233 1.01 4.96 -1.78
C HIS A 233 2.37 4.40 -2.24
N PHE A 234 2.71 4.60 -3.51
CA PHE A 234 4.04 4.23 -4.01
C PHE A 234 5.16 4.96 -3.25
N ALA A 235 5.04 6.26 -3.00
CA ALA A 235 6.02 7.02 -2.23
C ALA A 235 6.20 6.46 -0.81
N ASN A 236 5.08 6.14 -0.12
CA ASN A 236 5.12 5.56 1.22
C ASN A 236 5.95 4.28 1.27
N ASN A 237 5.58 3.29 0.46
CA ASN A 237 6.23 1.99 0.50
C ASN A 237 7.67 2.04 -0.05
N PHE A 238 7.92 2.90 -1.03
CA PHE A 238 9.25 3.10 -1.61
C PHE A 238 10.22 3.73 -0.61
N LEU A 239 9.81 4.79 0.10
CA LEU A 239 10.65 5.44 1.08
C LEU A 239 10.88 4.56 2.31
N THR A 240 9.83 3.90 2.82
CA THR A 240 9.96 2.96 3.93
C THR A 240 10.90 1.81 3.55
N GLY A 241 10.74 1.21 2.37
CA GLY A 241 11.59 0.10 1.94
C GLY A 241 13.06 0.48 1.72
N LEU A 242 13.37 1.75 1.37
CA LEU A 242 14.73 2.16 1.04
C LEU A 242 15.43 2.98 2.13
N LEU A 243 14.68 3.69 2.99
CA LEU A 243 15.29 4.58 3.96
C LEU A 243 15.33 3.97 5.37
N VAL A 244 14.18 3.55 5.87
CA VAL A 244 14.07 2.99 7.23
C VAL A 244 13.04 1.87 7.23
N SER A 245 13.42 0.70 7.69
CA SER A 245 12.51 -0.42 7.87
C SER A 245 12.70 -1.09 9.21
N THR A 246 11.78 -1.97 9.57
CA THR A 246 11.89 -2.84 10.74
C THR A 246 12.26 -4.26 10.34
N GLN A 247 12.81 -5.03 11.27
CA GLN A 247 13.21 -6.41 11.01
C GLN A 247 12.02 -7.32 10.67
N ASP A 248 10.84 -7.00 11.21
CA ASP A 248 9.61 -7.78 11.06
C ASP A 248 8.63 -7.16 10.06
N SER A 249 9.12 -6.32 9.15
CA SER A 249 8.26 -5.68 8.14
C SER A 249 7.61 -6.69 7.20
N ALA A 250 6.29 -6.55 6.96
CA ALA A 250 5.56 -7.31 5.94
C ALA A 250 6.16 -7.15 4.53
N LEU A 251 6.90 -6.04 4.31
CA LEU A 251 7.66 -5.80 3.09
C LEU A 251 9.14 -5.99 3.40
N PRO A 252 9.72 -7.20 3.21
CA PRO A 252 11.15 -7.42 3.38
C PRO A 252 11.95 -6.43 2.54
N SER A 253 12.87 -5.71 3.18
CA SER A 253 13.51 -4.55 2.55
C SER A 253 15.01 -4.48 2.79
N VAL A 254 15.70 -3.73 1.94
CA VAL A 254 17.11 -3.36 2.09
C VAL A 254 17.16 -1.86 2.26
N SER A 255 17.05 -1.40 3.51
CA SER A 255 17.00 0.01 3.86
C SER A 255 18.37 0.54 4.28
N LEU A 256 18.51 1.88 4.31
CA LEU A 256 19.70 2.55 4.85
C LEU A 256 19.83 2.36 6.35
N TYR A 257 18.69 2.40 7.05
CA TYR A 257 18.60 2.21 8.50
C TYR A 257 17.54 1.18 8.83
N THR A 258 17.72 0.50 9.95
CA THR A 258 16.69 -0.35 10.57
C THR A 258 16.40 0.10 11.99
N THR A 259 15.14 -0.06 12.41
CA THR A 259 14.70 0.07 13.79
C THR A 259 14.27 -1.29 14.32
N PRO A 260 14.38 -1.55 15.65
CA PRO A 260 14.00 -2.84 16.23
C PRO A 260 12.54 -3.21 15.95
N GLU A 261 11.64 -2.23 16.09
CA GLU A 261 10.21 -2.36 15.95
C GLU A 261 9.57 -1.08 15.39
N VAL A 262 8.31 -1.15 14.98
CA VAL A 262 7.55 0.04 14.58
C VAL A 262 7.15 0.83 15.83
N PRO A 263 7.52 2.11 15.95
CA PRO A 263 7.08 2.96 17.06
C PRO A 263 5.61 3.36 16.83
N TRP A 264 4.67 2.46 17.13
CA TRP A 264 3.24 2.62 16.79
C TRP A 264 2.62 3.92 17.28
N GLY A 265 3.06 4.45 18.44
CA GLY A 265 2.61 5.76 18.94
C GLY A 265 2.95 6.88 17.97
N THR A 266 4.21 6.98 17.58
CA THR A 266 4.71 7.97 16.62
C THR A 266 4.09 7.75 15.24
N ALA A 267 4.01 6.50 14.76
CA ALA A 267 3.41 6.15 13.48
C ALA A 267 1.94 6.57 13.41
N ALA A 268 1.15 6.35 14.48
CA ALA A 268 -0.25 6.78 14.55
C ALA A 268 -0.39 8.30 14.54
N ILE A 269 0.43 9.03 15.31
CA ILE A 269 0.44 10.50 15.32
C ILE A 269 0.79 11.02 13.91
N PHE A 270 1.86 10.52 13.31
CA PHE A 270 2.31 10.95 11.99
C PHE A 270 1.26 10.70 10.92
N SER A 271 0.62 9.53 10.91
CA SER A 271 -0.41 9.20 9.93
C SER A 271 -1.64 10.11 10.03
N VAL A 272 -2.01 10.55 11.25
CA VAL A 272 -3.11 11.50 11.45
C VAL A 272 -2.71 12.92 11.04
N VAL A 273 -1.54 13.38 11.47
CA VAL A 273 -1.03 14.75 11.19
C VAL A 273 -0.79 14.95 9.69
N MET A 274 -0.32 13.93 8.99
CA MET A 274 -0.06 14.04 7.55
C MET A 274 -1.34 14.25 6.72
N ILE A 275 -2.54 13.86 7.19
CA ILE A 275 -3.80 13.98 6.45
C ILE A 275 -4.05 15.42 5.97
N PRO A 276 -4.21 16.42 6.87
CA PRO A 276 -4.50 17.79 6.47
C PRO A 276 -3.37 18.39 5.61
N ILE A 277 -2.12 18.06 5.91
CA ILE A 277 -0.95 18.56 5.17
C ILE A 277 -0.98 18.02 3.73
N PHE A 278 -1.18 16.72 3.56
CA PHE A 278 -1.24 16.09 2.24
C PHE A 278 -2.42 16.62 1.40
N ILE A 279 -3.61 16.75 2.00
CA ILE A 279 -4.79 17.30 1.33
C ILE A 279 -4.53 18.73 0.87
N TRP A 280 -3.91 19.55 1.70
CA TRP A 280 -3.58 20.95 1.37
C TRP A 280 -2.51 21.05 0.28
N LEU A 281 -1.40 20.31 0.39
CA LEU A 281 -0.32 20.31 -0.60
C LEU A 281 -0.82 19.87 -1.98
N THR A 282 -1.54 18.74 -2.02
CA THR A 282 -2.04 18.19 -3.28
C THR A 282 -3.06 19.10 -3.95
N LYS A 283 -3.89 19.83 -3.18
CA LYS A 283 -4.77 20.85 -3.71
C LYS A 283 -3.95 22.01 -4.30
N LYS A 284 -3.06 22.62 -3.50
CA LYS A 284 -2.24 23.75 -3.88
C LYS A 284 -1.39 23.49 -5.13
N TRP A 285 -0.78 22.29 -5.23
CA TRP A 285 0.06 21.94 -6.36
C TRP A 285 -0.75 21.58 -7.61
N ASN A 286 -1.95 21.05 -7.44
CA ASN A 286 -2.84 20.80 -8.56
C ASN A 286 -3.40 22.10 -9.16
N ASP A 287 -3.78 23.08 -8.33
CA ASP A 287 -4.38 24.36 -8.77
C ASP A 287 -3.35 25.29 -9.47
N LYS A 288 -2.07 25.30 -9.02
CA LYS A 288 -1.00 26.16 -9.58
C LYS A 288 -0.68 25.93 -11.05
N VAL A 289 -1.17 24.88 -11.65
CA VAL A 289 -0.83 24.50 -13.04
C VAL A 289 -2.07 24.51 -13.94
N THR A 290 -3.24 24.79 -13.39
CA THR A 290 -4.46 25.07 -14.16
C THR A 290 -4.70 26.57 -14.34
N SER A 291 -3.93 27.41 -13.67
CA SER A 291 -3.83 28.86 -13.84
C SER A 291 -2.67 29.23 -14.77
#